data_e146febdede2d615a272d8ab3e72736a
#
_entry.id   e146febdede2d615a272d8ab3e72736a
#
_cell.length_a   1.000
_cell.length_b   1.000
_cell.length_c   1.000
_cell.angle_alpha   90.00
_cell.angle_beta   90.00
_cell.angle_gamma   90.00
#
_symmetry.space_group_name_H-M   'P 1'
#
loop_
_entity.id
_entity.type
_entity.pdbx_description
1 polymer ?
#
loop_
_entity_poly.entity_id
_entity_poly.type
_entity_poly.pdbx_seq_one_letter_code
_entity_poly.pdbx_strand_id
1 'polypeptide(L)'
;GLALMRTMDTFNRDLNKKMLFIRYEDLCENPQATMKKLYQFIGEEYYEHDFNNITKVVYEDDSHFGPYGNHSVASKLSVIPKDYNEILGKDVAAKLRSDYSWYFDAFGY
;
A
#
# COMPACT_ATOMS: atom_id res chain seq x y z
N GLY A 1 0.86 -3.21 -15.40
CA GLY A 1 0.42 -1.83 -15.58
C GLY A 1 1.53 -0.81 -15.35
N LEU A 2 1.24 0.46 -15.60
CA LEU A 2 2.23 1.54 -15.55
C LEU A 2 2.94 1.65 -14.18
N ALA A 3 2.21 1.48 -13.10
CA ALA A 3 2.77 1.54 -11.74
C ALA A 3 3.87 0.48 -11.52
N LEU A 4 3.61 -0.77 -11.88
CA LEU A 4 4.59 -1.84 -11.76
C LEU A 4 5.82 -1.62 -12.64
N MET A 5 5.64 -1.13 -13.87
CA MET A 5 6.75 -0.78 -14.76
C MET A 5 7.63 0.32 -14.16
N ARG A 6 7.04 1.36 -13.58
CA ARG A 6 7.78 2.45 -12.92
C ARG A 6 8.50 1.98 -11.67
N THR A 7 7.89 1.10 -10.89
CA THR A 7 8.54 0.49 -9.73
C THR A 7 9.76 -0.33 -10.16
N MET A 8 9.63 -1.16 -11.19
CA MET A 8 10.75 -1.94 -11.73
C MET A 8 11.87 -1.03 -12.26
N ASP A 9 11.54 0.04 -12.99
CA ASP A 9 12.52 1.03 -13.47
C ASP A 9 13.28 1.68 -12.31
N THR A 10 12.61 1.93 -11.18
CA THR A 10 13.22 2.45 -9.95
C THR A 10 14.32 1.54 -9.42
N PHE A 11 14.08 0.23 -9.38
CA PHE A 11 15.09 -0.75 -8.97
C PHE A 11 16.23 -0.84 -9.98
N ASN A 12 15.91 -0.91 -11.27
CA ASN A 12 16.90 -1.00 -12.34
C ASN A 12 17.85 0.22 -12.40
N ARG A 13 17.38 1.38 -11.95
CA ARG A 13 18.16 2.63 -11.91
C ARG A 13 18.79 2.92 -10.55
N ASP A 14 18.77 1.97 -9.62
CA ASP A 14 19.28 2.12 -8.23
C ASP A 14 18.66 3.32 -7.48
N LEU A 15 17.44 3.70 -7.83
CA LEU A 15 16.71 4.79 -7.18
C LEU A 15 15.97 4.31 -5.91
N ASN A 16 15.89 3.01 -5.69
CA ASN A 16 15.29 2.40 -4.52
C ASN A 16 15.92 2.89 -3.20
N LYS A 17 17.19 3.28 -3.20
CA LYS A 17 17.87 3.91 -2.05
C LYS A 17 17.35 5.30 -1.69
N LYS A 18 16.64 5.96 -2.63
CA LYS A 18 16.04 7.29 -2.45
C LYS A 18 14.53 7.23 -2.20
N MET A 19 13.99 6.02 -2.05
CA MET A 19 12.56 5.79 -1.86
C MET A 19 12.34 4.84 -0.69
N LEU A 20 11.36 5.15 0.13
CA LEU A 20 10.87 4.25 1.16
C LEU A 20 9.62 3.56 0.63
N PHE A 21 9.67 2.23 0.55
CA PHE A 21 8.50 1.41 0.23
C PHE A 21 7.86 0.94 1.54
N ILE A 22 6.56 1.15 1.66
CA ILE A 22 5.76 0.74 2.81
C ILE A 22 4.68 -0.21 2.29
N ARG A 23 4.62 -1.42 2.83
CA ARG A 23 3.51 -2.33 2.56
C ARG A 23 2.29 -1.87 3.35
N TYR A 24 1.13 -1.97 2.72
CA TYR A 24 -0.13 -1.64 3.38
C TYR A 24 -0.38 -2.52 4.62
N GLU A 25 -0.04 -3.79 4.52
CA GLU A 25 -0.15 -4.77 5.59
C GLU A 25 0.71 -4.35 6.80
N ASP A 26 1.97 -3.98 6.57
CA ASP A 26 2.88 -3.53 7.64
C ASP A 26 2.36 -2.26 8.32
N LEU A 27 1.76 -1.34 7.54
CA LEU A 27 1.14 -0.14 8.10
C LEU A 27 -0.08 -0.49 8.96
N CYS A 28 -0.88 -1.46 8.55
CA CYS A 28 -2.07 -1.86 9.30
C CYS A 28 -1.76 -2.70 10.54
N GLU A 29 -0.76 -3.60 10.45
CA GLU A 29 -0.38 -4.51 11.53
C GLU A 29 0.49 -3.82 12.59
N ASN A 30 1.42 -2.97 12.15
CA ASN A 30 2.38 -2.29 13.01
C ASN A 30 2.49 -0.80 12.66
N PRO A 31 1.38 -0.03 12.79
CA PRO A 31 1.31 1.35 12.28
C PRO A 31 2.36 2.27 12.92
N GLN A 32 2.56 2.18 14.24
CA GLN A 32 3.52 3.03 14.94
C GLN A 32 4.96 2.77 14.46
N ALA A 33 5.36 1.50 14.31
CA ALA A 33 6.71 1.15 13.86
C ALA A 33 6.92 1.57 12.40
N THR A 34 5.91 1.40 11.55
CA THR A 34 5.94 1.78 10.14
C THR A 34 6.04 3.30 9.99
N MET A 35 5.25 4.06 10.75
CA MET A 35 5.33 5.52 10.72
C MET A 35 6.65 6.05 11.27
N LYS A 36 7.22 5.44 12.32
CA LYS A 36 8.56 5.81 12.79
C LYS A 36 9.63 5.65 11.71
N LYS A 37 9.58 4.56 10.92
CA LYS A 37 10.48 4.39 9.77
C LYS A 37 10.29 5.49 8.72
N LEU A 38 9.03 5.90 8.45
CA LEU A 38 8.75 6.98 7.53
C LEU A 38 9.36 8.30 8.01
N TYR A 39 9.12 8.69 9.27
CA TYR A 39 9.67 9.92 9.85
C TYR A 39 11.20 9.92 9.85
N GLN A 40 11.82 8.80 10.22
CA GLN A 40 13.27 8.64 10.14
C GLN A 40 13.79 8.80 8.70
N PHE A 41 13.08 8.26 7.72
CA PHE A 41 13.47 8.36 6.30
C PHE A 41 13.41 9.78 5.77
N ILE A 42 12.39 10.56 6.14
CA ILE A 42 12.25 11.97 5.73
C ILE A 42 13.06 12.94 6.60
N GLY A 43 13.67 12.47 7.70
CA GLY A 43 14.51 13.27 8.59
C GLY A 43 13.72 14.17 9.54
N GLU A 44 12.48 13.82 9.85
CA GLU A 44 11.59 14.58 10.73
C GLU A 44 11.42 13.91 12.10
N GLU A 45 11.08 14.71 13.11
CA GLU A 45 10.71 14.19 14.42
C GLU A 45 9.38 13.44 14.35
N TYR A 46 9.32 12.30 15.04
CA TYR A 46 8.12 11.48 15.06
C TYR A 46 6.96 12.19 15.75
N TYR A 47 5.85 12.34 15.04
CA TYR A 47 4.58 12.77 15.60
C TYR A 47 3.77 11.56 16.08
N GLU A 48 3.25 11.60 17.30
CA GLU A 48 2.42 10.51 17.85
C GLU A 48 1.03 10.54 17.19
N HIS A 49 0.68 9.45 16.51
CA HIS A 49 -0.59 9.29 15.79
C HIS A 49 -1.56 8.40 16.58
N ASP A 50 -2.83 8.77 16.61
CA ASP A 50 -3.90 7.89 17.10
C ASP A 50 -4.47 7.04 15.94
N PHE A 51 -3.94 5.83 15.79
CA PHE A 51 -4.35 4.90 14.74
C PHE A 51 -5.71 4.23 14.99
N ASN A 52 -6.30 4.40 16.17
CA ASN A 52 -7.60 3.85 16.54
C ASN A 52 -8.74 4.85 16.36
N ASN A 53 -8.40 6.13 16.17
CA ASN A 53 -9.37 7.22 16.05
C ASN A 53 -8.95 8.18 14.94
N ILE A 54 -8.97 7.68 13.70
CA ILE A 54 -8.61 8.46 12.52
C ILE A 54 -9.79 9.37 12.18
N THR A 55 -9.58 10.68 12.30
CA THR A 55 -10.60 11.67 11.96
C THR A 55 -10.51 12.02 10.48
N LYS A 56 -11.63 11.87 9.78
CA LYS A 56 -11.76 12.35 8.40
C LYS A 56 -11.89 13.88 8.40
N VAL A 57 -10.87 14.56 7.89
CA VAL A 57 -10.82 16.04 7.83
C VAL A 57 -11.37 16.56 6.49
N VAL A 58 -11.21 15.78 5.41
CA VAL A 58 -11.66 16.15 4.07
C VAL A 58 -12.86 15.26 3.70
N TYR A 59 -13.94 15.90 3.25
CA TYR A 59 -15.17 15.24 2.80
C TYR A 59 -15.27 15.43 1.29
N GLU A 60 -14.76 14.45 0.54
CA GLU A 60 -14.96 14.37 -0.90
C GLU A 60 -16.14 13.46 -1.19
N ASP A 61 -17.04 13.89 -2.07
CA ASP A 61 -18.13 13.08 -2.57
C ASP A 61 -17.77 12.55 -3.95
N ASP A 62 -17.26 11.33 -3.96
CA ASP A 62 -16.90 10.61 -5.18
C ASP A 62 -18.01 9.70 -5.69
N SER A 63 -19.23 9.84 -5.15
CA SER A 63 -20.37 8.95 -5.46
C SER A 63 -20.70 8.87 -6.96
N HIS A 64 -20.46 9.94 -7.71
CA HIS A 64 -20.67 9.98 -9.16
C HIS A 64 -19.67 9.12 -9.97
N PHE A 65 -18.56 8.67 -9.36
CA PHE A 65 -17.65 7.69 -9.97
C PHE A 65 -18.07 6.24 -9.68
N GLY A 66 -19.20 6.02 -9.00
CA GLY A 66 -19.70 4.71 -8.63
C GLY A 66 -18.78 3.95 -7.68
N PRO A 67 -18.74 2.59 -7.73
CA PRO A 67 -17.98 1.79 -6.77
C PRO A 67 -16.45 1.98 -6.90
N TYR A 68 -15.96 2.58 -7.97
CA TYR A 68 -14.53 2.82 -8.19
C TYR A 68 -14.02 4.13 -7.60
N GLY A 69 -14.91 5.03 -7.21
CA GLY A 69 -14.58 6.34 -6.66
C GLY A 69 -14.73 6.46 -5.14
N ASN A 70 -15.09 5.39 -4.44
CA ASN A 70 -15.28 5.48 -3.00
C ASN A 70 -13.94 5.50 -2.25
N HIS A 71 -13.49 6.70 -1.87
CA HIS A 71 -12.28 6.96 -1.08
C HIS A 71 -12.61 7.21 0.40
N SER A 72 -13.60 6.51 0.95
CA SER A 72 -13.96 6.66 2.37
C SER A 72 -12.79 6.26 3.27
N VAL A 73 -12.45 7.15 4.21
CA VAL A 73 -11.44 6.89 5.23
C VAL A 73 -12.09 6.16 6.39
N ALA A 74 -11.58 4.99 6.73
CA ALA A 74 -12.00 4.26 7.92
C ALA A 74 -11.47 4.96 9.19
N SER A 75 -12.24 4.89 10.29
CA SER A 75 -11.85 5.47 11.57
C SER A 75 -10.71 4.70 12.27
N LYS A 76 -10.36 3.52 11.77
CA LYS A 76 -9.31 2.66 12.28
C LYS A 76 -8.57 1.96 11.15
N LEU A 77 -7.27 1.80 11.30
CA LEU A 77 -6.48 0.96 10.40
C LEU A 77 -6.81 -0.51 10.61
N SER A 78 -7.07 -1.22 9.52
CA SER A 78 -7.29 -2.66 9.53
C SER A 78 -6.95 -3.27 8.18
N VAL A 79 -6.34 -4.45 8.19
CA VAL A 79 -6.16 -5.25 6.98
C VAL A 79 -7.54 -5.82 6.59
N ILE A 80 -7.94 -5.62 5.36
CA ILE A 80 -9.11 -6.31 4.78
C ILE A 80 -8.56 -7.51 4.01
N PRO A 81 -8.69 -8.74 4.54
CA PRO A 81 -8.25 -9.93 3.84
C PRO A 81 -8.98 -10.08 2.51
N LYS A 82 -8.24 -10.34 1.44
CA LYS A 82 -8.81 -10.62 0.12
C LYS A 82 -8.20 -11.89 -0.43
N ASP A 83 -9.03 -12.85 -0.79
CA ASP A 83 -8.59 -14.01 -1.55
C ASP A 83 -8.54 -13.66 -3.04
N TYR A 84 -7.34 -13.44 -3.55
CA TYR A 84 -7.12 -13.12 -4.96
C TYR A 84 -7.53 -14.25 -5.90
N ASN A 85 -7.46 -15.51 -5.45
CA ASN A 85 -7.92 -16.65 -6.26
C ASN A 85 -9.44 -16.63 -6.40
N GLU A 86 -10.16 -16.19 -5.38
CA GLU A 86 -11.62 -16.03 -5.40
C GLU A 86 -12.04 -14.86 -6.31
N ILE A 87 -11.31 -13.74 -6.24
CA ILE A 87 -11.64 -12.52 -7.00
C ILE A 87 -11.23 -12.64 -8.46
N LEU A 88 -10.06 -13.15 -8.76
CA LEU A 88 -9.47 -13.18 -10.12
C LEU A 88 -9.62 -14.53 -10.81
N GLY A 89 -9.90 -15.59 -10.06
CA GLY A 89 -9.78 -16.97 -10.52
C GLY A 89 -8.32 -17.46 -10.43
N LYS A 90 -8.14 -18.76 -10.17
CA LYS A 90 -6.83 -19.38 -9.90
C LYS A 90 -5.83 -19.21 -11.05
N ASP A 91 -6.29 -19.36 -12.29
CA ASP A 91 -5.41 -19.28 -13.47
C ASP A 91 -4.86 -17.86 -13.67
N VAL A 92 -5.71 -16.84 -13.50
CA VAL A 92 -5.30 -15.44 -13.62
C VAL A 92 -4.37 -15.05 -12.47
N ALA A 93 -4.69 -15.47 -11.25
CA ALA A 93 -3.85 -15.20 -10.08
C ALA A 93 -2.45 -15.85 -10.23
N ALA A 94 -2.39 -17.11 -10.67
CA ALA A 94 -1.14 -17.83 -10.95
C ALA A 94 -0.32 -17.15 -12.05
N LYS A 95 -0.99 -16.74 -13.15
CA LYS A 95 -0.32 -16.02 -14.23
C LYS A 95 0.27 -14.69 -13.75
N LEU A 96 -0.48 -13.90 -12.99
CA LEU A 96 0.01 -12.63 -12.44
C LEU A 96 1.22 -12.86 -11.51
N ARG A 97 1.15 -13.87 -10.65
CA ARG A 97 2.26 -14.21 -9.76
C ARG A 97 3.51 -14.62 -10.55
N SER A 98 3.35 -15.35 -11.66
CA SER A 98 4.47 -15.72 -12.55
C SER A 98 5.02 -14.50 -13.29
N ASP A 99 4.16 -13.71 -13.94
CA ASP A 99 4.57 -12.57 -14.78
C ASP A 99 5.25 -11.45 -13.96
N TYR A 100 4.90 -11.33 -12.68
CA TYR A 100 5.40 -10.29 -11.77
C TYR A 100 6.14 -10.85 -10.55
N SER A 101 6.77 -12.04 -10.68
CA SER A 101 7.50 -12.70 -9.59
C SER A 101 8.50 -11.76 -8.90
N TRP A 102 9.23 -10.95 -9.67
CA TRP A 102 10.16 -9.96 -9.16
C TRP A 102 9.52 -9.01 -8.11
N TYR A 103 8.24 -8.64 -8.31
CA TYR A 103 7.52 -7.78 -7.38
C TYR A 103 7.21 -8.51 -6.06
N PHE A 104 6.74 -9.75 -6.16
CA PHE A 104 6.46 -10.56 -4.99
C PHE A 104 7.73 -10.82 -4.16
N ASP A 105 8.85 -11.12 -4.84
CA ASP A 105 10.14 -11.34 -4.19
C ASP A 105 10.69 -10.05 -3.55
N ALA A 106 10.62 -8.92 -4.25
CA ALA A 106 11.15 -7.64 -3.78
C ALA A 106 10.40 -7.09 -2.56
N PHE A 107 9.10 -7.35 -2.45
CA PHE A 107 8.24 -6.80 -1.38
C PHE A 107 7.77 -7.85 -0.37
N GLY A 108 8.17 -9.12 -0.51
CA GLY A 108 7.88 -10.18 0.46
C GLY A 108 6.40 -10.60 0.51
N TYR A 109 5.76 -10.73 -0.66
CA TYR A 109 4.39 -11.24 -0.80
C TYR A 109 4.35 -12.73 -1.10
#